data_241cceb5297003d906643c85cd0e1ff8
#
_entry.id   241cceb5297003d906643c85cd0e1ff8
#
_cell.length_a   1.000
_cell.length_b   1.000
_cell.length_c   1.000
_cell.angle_alpha   90.00
_cell.angle_beta   90.00
_cell.angle_gamma   90.00
#
_symmetry.space_group_name_H-M   'P 1'
#
loop_
_entity.id
_entity.type
_entity.pdbx_description
1 polymer ?
#
loop_
_entity_poly.entity_id
_entity_poly.type
_entity_poly.pdbx_seq_one_letter_code
_entity_poly.pdbx_strand_id
1 'polypeptide(L)'
;GKSPIEGFGLFAVKDIEKNIDIGMSHMKVPIIQGYVRTPIGGFLNHADDFNCQLSLEFDWDDYRTYHVYTTVKICKGEELTLNYYVDDLNYGFIN
;
A
#
# COMPACT_ATOMS: atom_id res chain seq x y z
N GLY A 1 -1.23 12.81 8.70
CA GLY A 1 -2.01 14.02 8.52
C GLY A 1 -3.39 13.75 7.99
N LYS A 2 -4.19 14.79 7.84
CA LYS A 2 -5.53 14.68 7.28
C LYS A 2 -5.46 14.66 5.76
N SER A 3 -6.13 13.66 5.17
CA SER A 3 -6.24 13.54 3.72
C SER A 3 -7.45 14.33 3.21
N PRO A 4 -7.33 15.07 2.09
CA PRO A 4 -8.49 15.65 1.43
C PRO A 4 -9.39 14.59 0.77
N ILE A 5 -8.92 13.34 0.64
CA ILE A 5 -9.67 12.26 0.01
C ILE A 5 -10.58 11.57 1.03
N GLU A 6 -10.03 11.13 2.16
CA GLU A 6 -10.74 10.27 3.12
C GLU A 6 -10.45 10.59 4.59
N GLY A 7 -10.12 11.82 4.92
CA GLY A 7 -9.83 12.22 6.29
C GLY A 7 -8.36 12.06 6.65
N PHE A 8 -7.91 10.88 7.09
CA PHE A 8 -6.50 10.64 7.41
C PHE A 8 -5.79 9.89 6.28
N GLY A 9 -4.52 10.17 6.09
CA GLY A 9 -3.70 9.51 5.11
C GLY A 9 -2.22 9.55 5.49
N LEU A 10 -1.39 8.97 4.64
CA LEU A 10 0.06 8.97 4.79
C LEU A 10 0.67 10.02 3.86
N PHE A 11 1.50 10.88 4.42
CA PHE A 11 2.12 11.98 3.67
C PHE A 11 3.63 11.89 3.74
N ALA A 12 4.29 12.18 2.62
CA ALA A 12 5.74 12.17 2.56
C ALA A 12 6.33 13.31 3.39
N VAL A 13 7.25 13.00 4.29
CA VAL A 13 7.96 14.01 5.10
C VAL A 13 9.22 14.51 4.41
N LYS A 14 9.59 13.88 3.31
CA LYS A 14 10.70 14.26 2.44
C LYS A 14 10.41 13.74 1.03
N ASP A 15 11.19 14.17 0.05
CA ASP A 15 11.09 13.64 -1.30
C ASP A 15 11.45 12.14 -1.29
N ILE A 16 10.67 11.34 -2.02
CA ILE A 16 10.88 9.90 -2.14
C ILE A 16 11.03 9.58 -3.63
N GLU A 17 12.11 8.89 -3.97
CA GLU A 17 12.36 8.49 -5.34
C GLU A 17 11.42 7.38 -5.78
N LYS A 18 11.38 7.12 -7.09
CA LYS A 18 10.62 6.00 -7.69
C LYS A 18 11.22 4.66 -7.22
N ASN A 19 10.37 3.65 -7.08
CA ASN A 19 10.74 2.26 -6.73
C ASN A 19 11.33 2.12 -5.32
N ILE A 20 10.89 2.95 -4.39
CA ILE A 20 11.29 2.85 -3.00
C ILE A 20 10.27 2.02 -2.22
N ASP A 21 10.75 1.05 -1.45
CA ASP A 21 9.94 0.26 -0.53
C ASP A 21 9.57 1.11 0.68
N ILE A 22 8.27 1.39 0.84
CA ILE A 22 7.76 2.17 1.98
C ILE A 22 7.61 1.30 3.21
N GLY A 23 7.34 0.01 3.02
CA GLY A 23 7.16 -0.93 4.12
C GLY A 23 6.06 -1.94 3.87
N MET A 24 5.90 -2.87 4.81
CA MET A 24 4.88 -3.91 4.74
C MET A 24 3.48 -3.30 4.93
N SER A 25 2.58 -3.63 4.03
CA SER A 25 1.18 -3.18 4.08
C SER A 25 0.24 -4.26 4.58
N HIS A 26 0.44 -5.50 4.14
CA HIS A 26 -0.46 -6.62 4.42
C HIS A 26 0.35 -7.88 4.66
N MET A 27 -0.22 -8.78 5.46
CA MET A 27 0.33 -10.13 5.62
C MET A 27 -0.80 -11.14 5.71
N LYS A 28 -0.52 -12.37 5.30
CA LYS A 28 -1.40 -13.51 5.49
C LYS A 28 -0.65 -14.61 6.19
N VAL A 29 -1.32 -15.29 7.13
CA VAL A 29 -0.82 -16.49 7.78
C VAL A 29 -1.85 -17.60 7.64
N PRO A 30 -1.42 -18.91 7.69
CA PRO A 30 -2.32 -20.01 7.33
C PRO A 30 -3.57 -20.13 8.21
N ILE A 31 -3.51 -19.70 9.47
CA ILE A 31 -4.58 -19.92 10.43
C ILE A 31 -5.66 -18.84 10.43
N ILE A 32 -5.51 -17.80 9.60
CA ILE A 32 -6.52 -16.73 9.50
C ILE A 32 -7.04 -16.63 8.10
N GLN A 33 -8.30 -16.20 7.97
CA GLN A 33 -8.89 -15.85 6.68
C GLN A 33 -8.62 -14.38 6.38
N GLY A 34 -8.36 -14.08 5.10
CA GLY A 34 -8.09 -12.73 4.66
C GLY A 34 -6.69 -12.27 5.04
N TYR A 35 -6.53 -10.97 5.20
CA TYR A 35 -5.24 -10.33 5.40
C TYR A 35 -5.23 -9.48 6.66
N VAL A 36 -4.08 -9.43 7.34
CA VAL A 36 -3.82 -8.47 8.40
C VAL A 36 -3.20 -7.25 7.76
N ARG A 37 -3.76 -6.07 8.02
CA ARG A 37 -3.19 -4.81 7.52
C ARG A 37 -2.33 -4.17 8.60
N THR A 38 -1.16 -3.67 8.20
CA THR A 38 -0.36 -2.80 9.05
C THR A 38 -0.94 -1.39 9.03
N PRO A 39 -0.48 -0.46 9.89
CA PRO A 39 -0.89 0.94 9.76
C PRO A 39 -0.62 1.53 8.38
N ILE A 40 0.48 1.14 7.72
CA ILE A 40 0.75 1.58 6.33
C ILE A 40 -0.39 1.13 5.41
N GLY A 41 -0.74 -0.16 5.43
CA GLY A 41 -1.82 -0.67 4.59
C GLY A 41 -3.19 -0.11 4.96
N GLY A 42 -3.40 0.22 6.25
CA GLY A 42 -4.68 0.74 6.74
C GLY A 42 -4.93 2.21 6.45
N PHE A 43 -3.87 3.02 6.30
CA PHE A 43 -4.00 4.47 6.11
C PHE A 43 -3.70 4.95 4.69
N LEU A 44 -3.32 4.06 3.78
CA LEU A 44 -3.16 4.43 2.37
C LEU A 44 -4.53 4.57 1.72
N ASN A 45 -4.82 5.74 1.21
CA ASN A 45 -6.10 6.04 0.57
C ASN A 45 -6.08 5.65 -0.91
N HIS A 46 -7.28 5.40 -1.45
CA HIS A 46 -7.46 5.12 -2.87
C HIS A 46 -7.40 6.42 -3.68
N ALA A 47 -6.74 6.38 -4.83
CA ALA A 47 -6.79 7.43 -5.82
C ALA A 47 -6.62 6.82 -7.21
N ASP A 48 -7.34 7.37 -8.21
CA ASP A 48 -7.18 6.94 -9.59
C ASP A 48 -5.78 7.30 -10.10
N ASP A 49 -5.29 8.47 -9.72
CA ASP A 49 -3.94 8.92 -10.00
C ASP A 49 -3.01 8.54 -8.84
N PHE A 50 -2.76 7.25 -8.71
CA PHE A 50 -1.99 6.68 -7.61
C PHE A 50 -0.48 6.87 -7.83
N ASN A 51 0.27 6.91 -6.72
CA ASN A 51 1.73 7.05 -6.75
C ASN A 51 2.47 5.90 -6.06
N CYS A 52 1.72 4.93 -5.55
CA CYS A 52 2.27 3.72 -4.93
C CYS A 52 1.55 2.49 -5.45
N GLN A 53 2.18 1.33 -5.30
CA GLN A 53 1.59 0.06 -5.70
C GLN A 53 2.07 -1.04 -4.75
N LEU A 54 1.22 -2.06 -4.56
CA LEU A 54 1.59 -3.22 -3.74
C LEU A 54 2.44 -4.20 -4.54
N SER A 55 3.33 -4.88 -3.84
CA SER A 55 4.13 -5.97 -4.39
C SER A 55 4.14 -7.14 -3.42
N LEU A 56 3.98 -8.35 -3.94
CA LEU A 56 4.10 -9.58 -3.17
C LEU A 56 5.58 -9.88 -2.95
N GLU A 57 6.05 -9.79 -1.71
CA GLU A 57 7.46 -9.94 -1.38
C GLU A 57 7.83 -11.33 -0.85
N PHE A 58 6.87 -12.01 -0.21
CA PHE A 58 7.09 -13.34 0.31
C PHE A 58 5.83 -14.17 0.09
N ASP A 59 6.01 -15.40 -0.40
CA ASP A 59 4.90 -16.32 -0.65
C ASP A 59 5.39 -17.74 -0.49
N TRP A 60 5.12 -18.34 0.67
CA TRP A 60 5.51 -19.72 0.94
C TRP A 60 4.59 -20.33 1.99
N ASP A 61 4.07 -21.51 1.71
CA ASP A 61 3.25 -22.31 2.65
C ASP A 61 2.07 -21.50 3.23
N ASP A 62 1.39 -20.73 2.38
CA ASP A 62 0.27 -19.86 2.73
C ASP A 62 0.63 -18.69 3.65
N TYR A 63 1.91 -18.42 3.85
CA TYR A 63 2.41 -17.15 4.40
C TYR A 63 2.68 -16.20 3.26
N ARG A 64 2.16 -14.97 3.35
CA ARG A 64 2.41 -13.95 2.33
C ARG A 64 2.66 -12.62 2.99
N THR A 65 3.58 -11.85 2.41
CA THR A 65 3.78 -10.46 2.81
C THR A 65 3.74 -9.58 1.58
N TYR A 66 3.07 -8.43 1.72
CA TYR A 66 2.95 -7.43 0.67
C TYR A 66 3.56 -6.14 1.16
N HIS A 67 4.32 -5.49 0.30
CA HIS A 67 4.94 -4.21 0.58
C HIS A 67 4.41 -3.15 -0.37
N VAL A 68 4.55 -1.89 0.01
CA VAL A 68 4.16 -0.73 -0.79
C VAL A 68 5.41 -0.14 -1.41
N TYR A 69 5.38 0.07 -2.72
CA TYR A 69 6.46 0.70 -3.48
C TYR A 69 5.96 1.95 -4.17
N THR A 70 6.81 2.96 -4.22
CA THR A 70 6.52 4.15 -5.01
C THR A 70 6.64 3.81 -6.50
N THR A 71 5.68 4.28 -7.30
CA THR A 71 5.68 4.08 -8.76
C THR A 71 6.23 5.27 -9.52
N VAL A 72 6.28 6.43 -8.86
CA VAL A 72 6.82 7.69 -9.37
C VAL A 72 7.52 8.39 -8.21
N LYS A 73 8.30 9.43 -8.52
CA LYS A 73 8.85 10.29 -7.47
C LYS A 73 7.70 11.00 -6.74
N ILE A 74 7.78 11.00 -5.41
CA ILE A 74 6.80 11.68 -4.54
C ILE A 74 7.52 12.82 -3.86
N CYS A 75 6.95 14.02 -3.96
CA CYS A 75 7.54 15.21 -3.33
C CYS A 75 7.08 15.34 -1.88
N LYS A 76 7.92 15.96 -1.06
CA LYS A 76 7.59 16.27 0.33
C LYS A 76 6.21 16.93 0.41
N GLY A 77 5.37 16.43 1.31
CA GLY A 77 4.02 16.93 1.52
C GLY A 77 2.95 16.26 0.69
N GLU A 78 3.31 15.49 -0.32
CA GLU A 78 2.32 14.75 -1.12
C GLU A 78 1.79 13.54 -0.37
N GLU A 79 0.52 13.23 -0.60
CA GLU A 79 -0.11 12.03 -0.03
C GLU A 79 0.30 10.79 -0.83
N LEU A 80 0.60 9.69 -0.12
CA LEU A 80 0.83 8.39 -0.72
C LEU A 80 -0.51 7.71 -0.96
N THR A 81 -0.73 7.22 -2.17
CA THR A 81 -2.02 6.64 -2.58
C THR A 81 -1.83 5.35 -3.37
N LEU A 82 -2.83 4.48 -3.27
CA LEU A 82 -2.92 3.24 -4.03
C LEU A 82 -4.14 3.30 -4.93
N ASN A 83 -4.16 2.52 -6.01
CA ASN A 83 -5.39 2.22 -6.71
C ASN A 83 -5.84 0.83 -6.28
N TYR A 84 -6.90 0.74 -5.48
CA TYR A 84 -7.38 -0.52 -4.92
C TYR A 84 -7.80 -1.51 -6.00
N TYR A 85 -8.33 -1.03 -7.10
CA TYR A 85 -8.79 -1.91 -8.20
C TYR A 85 -7.61 -2.54 -8.93
N VAL A 86 -6.53 -1.82 -9.13
CA VAL A 86 -5.31 -2.36 -9.74
C VAL A 86 -4.70 -3.44 -8.84
N ASP A 87 -4.63 -3.17 -7.55
CA ASP A 87 -4.07 -4.14 -6.59
C ASP A 87 -4.97 -5.35 -6.44
N ASP A 88 -6.30 -5.17 -6.48
CA ASP A 88 -7.23 -6.29 -6.46
C ASP A 88 -7.08 -7.18 -7.68
N LEU A 89 -6.91 -6.61 -8.88
CA LEU A 89 -6.65 -7.38 -10.09
C LEU A 89 -5.40 -8.24 -9.96
N ASN A 90 -4.37 -7.72 -9.29
CA ASN A 90 -3.11 -8.43 -9.13
C ASN A 90 -3.17 -9.50 -8.02
N TYR A 91 -3.87 -9.23 -6.92
CA TYR A 91 -3.76 -10.03 -5.69
C TYR A 91 -5.08 -10.47 -5.08
N GLY A 92 -6.21 -9.98 -5.54
CA GLY A 92 -7.53 -10.40 -5.07
C GLY A 92 -7.86 -9.96 -3.65
N PHE A 93 -7.55 -8.73 -3.26
CA PHE A 93 -7.84 -8.22 -1.92
C PHE A 93 -9.30 -7.87 -1.67
N ILE A 94 -10.03 -7.52 -2.74
CA ILE A 94 -11.42 -7.06 -2.64
C ILE A 94 -12.35 -8.18 -3.08
N ASN A 95 -12.73 -9.01 -2.27
CA ASN A 95 -13.61 -10.14 -2.66
C ASN A 95 -15.02 -9.93 -2.18
#